data_a2094530ce95748892422a16d90f7361
#
_entry.id   a2094530ce95748892422a16d90f7361
#
_cell.length_a   1.000
_cell.length_b   1.000
_cell.length_c   1.000
_cell.angle_alpha   90.00
_cell.angle_beta   90.00
_cell.angle_gamma   90.00
#
_symmetry.space_group_name_H-M   'P 1'
#
loop_
_entity.id
_entity.type
_entity.pdbx_description
1 polymer ?
#
loop_
_entity_poly.entity_id
_entity_poly.type
_entity_poly.pdbx_seq_one_letter_code
_entity_poly.pdbx_strand_id
1 'polypeptide(L)'
;MAQQRMVVVGGGVMGLATGCALAANPDVAVTVLERFQVGHDWASSHGLTRAIRHEYGDAAIYTEMVARSLPLWAELARETGRTLYTETGVLTLGHSDDGHTLPGLEVMCAHGLPTERLTGDECQARFPQFRPDEYDAITWNPTGGMLHASECLGALAERLRARCGALREGAQVTRVEPDGAGGRVTLADGSQLSADRVIVTVGPWAHDVLPGVKLPMRPTRQQVCYFGDLARPELFAPERFPVFLVGMNQYGFPLQGPGWFKIGLHAFGETADPNAGYAVDEAQVEAVRDFLRRVIPEAATGRLALVDRCMYDVTPDEDFILDRHPGGAGVIIGSGFSGHGFKFGVLIGEILAALARGVEPPVPLERFRLSRFGAS
;
A
#
# COMPACT_ATOMS: atom_id res chain seq x y z
N MET A 1 14.36 20.35 27.49
CA MET A 1 13.31 21.14 26.79
C MET A 1 12.04 20.32 26.81
N ALA A 2 10.83 20.91 26.74
CA ALA A 2 9.59 20.16 26.67
C ALA A 2 9.56 19.45 25.31
N GLN A 3 9.15 18.17 25.28
CA GLN A 3 9.00 17.42 24.04
C GLN A 3 7.90 18.03 23.18
N GLN A 4 8.09 18.03 21.87
CA GLN A 4 7.09 18.42 20.88
C GLN A 4 6.00 17.34 20.81
N ARG A 5 4.76 17.71 21.07
CA ARG A 5 3.62 16.78 21.03
C ARG A 5 3.13 16.60 19.60
N MET A 6 3.15 15.37 19.10
CA MET A 6 2.65 15.04 17.76
C MET A 6 1.57 13.96 17.84
N VAL A 7 0.48 14.18 17.11
CA VAL A 7 -0.63 13.22 17.03
C VAL A 7 -0.73 12.73 15.60
N VAL A 8 -0.72 11.40 15.42
CA VAL A 8 -0.99 10.74 14.15
C VAL A 8 -2.38 10.15 14.20
N VAL A 9 -3.23 10.49 13.25
CA VAL A 9 -4.60 10.01 13.14
C VAL A 9 -4.68 8.93 12.07
N GLY A 10 -5.05 7.71 12.47
CA GLY A 10 -5.08 6.49 11.66
C GLY A 10 -3.90 5.56 11.96
N GLY A 11 -4.21 4.33 12.41
CA GLY A 11 -3.24 3.27 12.76
C GLY A 11 -3.02 2.24 11.63
N GLY A 12 -3.23 2.62 10.37
CA GLY A 12 -2.82 1.85 9.21
C GLY A 12 -1.31 1.90 8.98
N VAL A 13 -0.83 1.29 7.89
CA VAL A 13 0.60 1.21 7.57
C VAL A 13 1.28 2.60 7.56
N MET A 14 0.61 3.62 7.01
CA MET A 14 1.15 4.97 6.92
C MET A 14 1.29 5.62 8.29
N GLY A 15 0.24 5.52 9.12
CA GLY A 15 0.25 6.15 10.45
C GLY A 15 1.19 5.46 11.42
N LEU A 16 1.23 4.15 11.43
CA LEU A 16 2.18 3.39 12.26
C LEU A 16 3.63 3.70 11.86
N ALA A 17 3.93 3.70 10.56
CA ALA A 17 5.27 4.03 10.07
C ALA A 17 5.67 5.48 10.39
N THR A 18 4.73 6.43 10.24
CA THR A 18 4.94 7.84 10.65
C THR A 18 5.21 7.95 12.16
N GLY A 19 4.40 7.24 12.97
CA GLY A 19 4.60 7.18 14.41
C GLY A 19 5.99 6.63 14.79
N CYS A 20 6.43 5.56 14.12
CA CYS A 20 7.76 4.99 14.32
C CYS A 20 8.89 5.97 13.97
N ALA A 21 8.76 6.68 12.85
CA ALA A 21 9.75 7.68 12.39
C ALA A 21 9.81 8.88 13.36
N LEU A 22 8.68 9.35 13.86
CA LEU A 22 8.61 10.42 14.85
C LEU A 22 9.18 9.97 16.21
N ALA A 23 8.82 8.78 16.69
CA ALA A 23 9.28 8.23 17.97
C ALA A 23 10.79 7.94 18.00
N ALA A 24 11.45 7.89 16.86
CA ALA A 24 12.91 7.78 16.77
C ALA A 24 13.62 9.07 17.27
N ASN A 25 12.89 10.19 17.40
CA ASN A 25 13.43 11.45 17.89
C ASN A 25 13.08 11.65 19.37
N PRO A 26 14.06 11.74 20.27
CA PRO A 26 13.82 11.88 21.72
C PRO A 26 13.11 13.19 22.10
N ASP A 27 13.13 14.20 21.24
CA ASP A 27 12.45 15.49 21.47
C ASP A 27 10.98 15.46 21.05
N VAL A 28 10.45 14.31 20.62
CA VAL A 28 9.07 14.13 20.16
C VAL A 28 8.30 13.17 21.06
N ALA A 29 7.15 13.61 21.55
CA ALA A 29 6.15 12.75 22.17
C ALA A 29 5.05 12.46 21.15
N VAL A 30 5.01 11.25 20.58
CA VAL A 30 4.05 10.87 19.55
C VAL A 30 2.94 9.97 20.11
N THR A 31 1.70 10.26 19.67
CA THR A 31 0.54 9.40 19.92
C THR A 31 -0.13 9.07 18.59
N VAL A 32 -0.27 7.77 18.28
CA VAL A 32 -1.07 7.28 17.17
C VAL A 32 -2.47 6.94 17.66
N LEU A 33 -3.51 7.47 17.01
CA LEU A 33 -4.91 7.22 17.30
C LEU A 33 -5.50 6.31 16.21
N GLU A 34 -6.05 5.19 16.62
CA GLU A 34 -6.72 4.24 15.72
C GLU A 34 -8.18 4.08 16.14
N ARG A 35 -9.09 4.12 15.16
CA ARG A 35 -10.54 3.99 15.37
C ARG A 35 -10.93 2.64 15.96
N PHE A 36 -10.29 1.57 15.48
CA PHE A 36 -10.54 0.18 15.88
C PHE A 36 -9.31 -0.42 16.55
N GLN A 37 -8.90 -1.60 16.11
CA GLN A 37 -7.62 -2.23 16.45
C GLN A 37 -6.71 -2.21 15.22
N VAL A 38 -5.41 -2.22 15.42
CA VAL A 38 -4.45 -2.35 14.33
C VAL A 38 -4.72 -3.65 13.56
N GLY A 39 -4.77 -3.55 12.24
CA GLY A 39 -4.99 -4.70 11.35
C GLY A 39 -6.46 -5.11 11.19
N HIS A 40 -7.42 -4.31 11.67
CA HIS A 40 -8.85 -4.58 11.46
C HIS A 40 -9.21 -4.66 9.98
N ASP A 41 -10.24 -5.43 9.65
CA ASP A 41 -10.65 -5.77 8.28
C ASP A 41 -11.32 -4.64 7.47
N TRP A 42 -11.59 -3.49 8.08
CA TRP A 42 -12.04 -2.27 7.38
C TRP A 42 -10.89 -1.45 6.80
N ALA A 43 -9.65 -1.66 7.26
CA ALA A 43 -8.50 -0.87 6.82
C ALA A 43 -8.04 -1.23 5.41
N SER A 44 -7.61 -0.21 4.62
CA SER A 44 -6.90 -0.44 3.35
C SER A 44 -5.60 -1.24 3.52
N SER A 45 -5.05 -1.26 4.74
CA SER A 45 -3.84 -2.03 5.09
C SER A 45 -4.11 -3.48 5.48
N HIS A 46 -5.39 -3.90 5.57
CA HIS A 46 -5.81 -5.25 5.92
C HIS A 46 -5.36 -6.31 4.89
N GLY A 47 -5.32 -7.57 5.32
CA GLY A 47 -5.11 -8.74 4.48
C GLY A 47 -3.75 -9.39 4.65
N LEU A 48 -3.52 -10.52 3.95
CA LEU A 48 -2.33 -11.35 4.15
C LEU A 48 -1.07 -10.74 3.52
N THR A 49 -1.17 -10.28 2.27
CA THR A 49 0.00 -9.86 1.49
C THR A 49 -0.24 -8.61 0.66
N ARG A 50 0.88 -7.94 0.29
CA ARG A 50 0.95 -6.83 -0.66
C ARG A 50 2.17 -7.01 -1.57
N ALA A 51 2.02 -6.67 -2.85
CA ALA A 51 3.16 -6.67 -3.76
C ALA A 51 4.13 -5.53 -3.42
N ILE A 52 5.43 -5.85 -3.44
CA ILE A 52 6.49 -4.87 -3.51
C ILE A 52 7.21 -5.09 -4.84
N ARG A 53 7.16 -4.09 -5.71
CA ARG A 53 7.56 -4.19 -7.11
C ARG A 53 8.10 -2.87 -7.63
N HIS A 54 9.01 -2.92 -8.59
CA HIS A 54 9.63 -1.76 -9.22
C HIS A 54 8.94 -1.32 -10.53
N GLU A 55 7.98 -2.09 -11.02
CA GLU A 55 7.25 -1.92 -12.27
C GLU A 55 6.23 -0.78 -12.17
N TYR A 56 6.61 0.40 -12.67
CA TYR A 56 5.81 1.64 -12.64
C TYR A 56 5.80 2.38 -13.98
N GLY A 57 5.97 1.67 -15.11
CA GLY A 57 6.03 2.30 -16.42
C GLY A 57 7.15 3.36 -16.46
N ASP A 58 6.85 4.52 -16.99
CA ASP A 58 7.77 5.65 -17.08
C ASP A 58 7.91 6.45 -15.77
N ALA A 59 7.13 6.13 -14.74
CA ALA A 59 7.13 6.85 -13.48
C ALA A 59 8.33 6.46 -12.57
N ALA A 60 9.56 6.80 -13.00
CA ALA A 60 10.82 6.46 -12.36
C ALA A 60 10.89 6.77 -10.86
N ILE A 61 10.20 7.83 -10.41
CA ILE A 61 10.15 8.19 -8.97
C ILE A 61 9.62 7.04 -8.10
N TYR A 62 8.62 6.28 -8.58
CA TYR A 62 8.10 5.14 -7.81
C TYR A 62 9.07 3.97 -7.78
N THR A 63 9.80 3.71 -8.89
CA THR A 63 10.89 2.72 -8.93
C THR A 63 11.97 3.07 -7.91
N GLU A 64 12.38 4.34 -7.83
CA GLU A 64 13.31 4.83 -6.82
C GLU A 64 12.75 4.69 -5.39
N MET A 65 11.50 5.07 -5.17
CA MET A 65 10.85 4.94 -3.86
C MET A 65 10.77 3.48 -3.39
N VAL A 66 10.57 2.50 -4.30
CA VAL A 66 10.64 1.07 -3.94
C VAL A 66 12.06 0.69 -3.53
N ALA A 67 13.06 1.10 -4.31
CA ALA A 67 14.47 0.84 -3.99
C ALA A 67 14.88 1.40 -2.61
N ARG A 68 14.31 2.54 -2.19
CA ARG A 68 14.48 3.11 -0.85
C ARG A 68 13.65 2.39 0.22
N SER A 69 12.48 1.86 -0.12
CA SER A 69 11.59 1.19 0.84
C SER A 69 12.07 -0.20 1.23
N LEU A 70 12.66 -0.96 0.32
CA LEU A 70 13.14 -2.33 0.57
C LEU A 70 14.10 -2.42 1.76
N PRO A 71 15.18 -1.61 1.84
CA PRO A 71 16.09 -1.65 2.98
C PRO A 71 15.42 -1.23 4.31
N LEU A 72 14.44 -0.33 4.28
CA LEU A 72 13.68 0.06 5.48
C LEU A 72 12.78 -1.07 5.99
N TRP A 73 12.16 -1.83 5.08
CA TRP A 73 11.43 -3.05 5.45
C TRP A 73 12.36 -4.13 6.00
N ALA A 74 13.54 -4.31 5.41
CA ALA A 74 14.56 -5.26 5.89
C ALA A 74 15.08 -4.87 7.28
N GLU A 75 15.27 -3.57 7.55
CA GLU A 75 15.65 -3.06 8.86
C GLU A 75 14.57 -3.38 9.90
N LEU A 76 13.30 -3.10 9.60
CA LEU A 76 12.18 -3.41 10.48
C LEU A 76 12.09 -4.91 10.77
N ALA A 77 12.28 -5.76 9.76
CA ALA A 77 12.30 -7.22 9.91
C ALA A 77 13.42 -7.66 10.87
N ARG A 78 14.62 -7.12 10.70
CA ARG A 78 15.77 -7.42 11.56
C ARG A 78 15.57 -6.96 13.01
N GLU A 79 14.96 -5.79 13.22
CA GLU A 79 14.71 -5.27 14.58
C GLU A 79 13.65 -6.09 15.33
N THR A 80 12.62 -6.56 14.63
CA THR A 80 11.49 -7.28 15.24
C THR A 80 11.61 -8.79 15.18
N GLY A 81 12.59 -9.33 14.44
CA GLY A 81 12.75 -10.77 14.22
C GLY A 81 11.62 -11.42 13.40
N ARG A 82 10.79 -10.60 12.72
CA ARG A 82 9.65 -11.07 11.92
C ARG A 82 10.01 -11.22 10.45
N THR A 83 9.39 -12.16 9.77
CA THR A 83 9.45 -12.25 8.30
C THR A 83 8.44 -11.28 7.71
N LEU A 84 8.90 -10.14 7.21
CA LEU A 84 8.05 -9.09 6.62
C LEU A 84 7.98 -9.16 5.10
N TYR A 85 8.98 -9.75 4.45
CA TYR A 85 9.15 -9.80 3.01
C TYR A 85 9.60 -11.19 2.57
N THR A 86 9.04 -11.66 1.46
CA THR A 86 9.49 -12.84 0.72
C THR A 86 9.81 -12.41 -0.70
N GLU A 87 11.07 -12.58 -1.11
CA GLU A 87 11.51 -12.36 -2.47
C GLU A 87 11.06 -13.52 -3.34
N THR A 88 10.12 -13.25 -4.23
CA THR A 88 9.55 -14.23 -5.17
C THR A 88 9.86 -13.85 -6.62
N GLY A 89 10.45 -12.67 -6.80
CA GLY A 89 10.48 -11.98 -8.08
C GLY A 89 9.09 -11.48 -8.50
N VAL A 90 9.08 -10.72 -9.60
CA VAL A 90 7.86 -10.21 -10.26
C VAL A 90 7.90 -10.56 -11.74
N LEU A 91 6.88 -11.27 -12.19
CA LEU A 91 6.64 -11.57 -13.61
C LEU A 91 5.55 -10.62 -14.12
N THR A 92 5.85 -9.87 -15.18
CA THR A 92 4.85 -9.05 -15.86
C THR A 92 4.57 -9.59 -17.24
N LEU A 93 3.29 -9.85 -17.54
CA LEU A 93 2.79 -10.21 -18.86
C LEU A 93 2.00 -9.02 -19.41
N GLY A 94 2.50 -8.36 -20.43
CA GLY A 94 1.92 -7.17 -21.03
C GLY A 94 1.95 -7.18 -22.55
N HIS A 95 1.59 -6.04 -23.13
CA HIS A 95 1.67 -5.82 -24.56
C HIS A 95 2.69 -4.72 -24.87
N SER A 96 3.36 -4.83 -26.02
CA SER A 96 4.40 -3.88 -26.41
C SER A 96 3.87 -2.45 -26.64
N ASP A 97 2.57 -2.31 -26.84
CA ASP A 97 1.85 -1.06 -27.03
C ASP A 97 1.05 -0.59 -25.80
N ASP A 98 1.18 -1.27 -24.66
CA ASP A 98 0.44 -0.91 -23.43
C ASP A 98 0.94 0.37 -22.74
N GLY A 99 2.07 0.93 -23.22
CA GLY A 99 2.68 2.15 -22.67
C GLY A 99 3.23 2.00 -21.23
N HIS A 100 3.26 0.80 -20.68
CA HIS A 100 3.65 0.56 -19.30
C HIS A 100 4.76 -0.50 -19.14
N THR A 101 4.58 -1.67 -19.77
CA THR A 101 5.47 -2.82 -19.51
C THR A 101 6.90 -2.59 -20.02
N LEU A 102 7.07 -2.19 -21.27
CA LEU A 102 8.39 -1.91 -21.82
C LEU A 102 9.01 -0.61 -21.29
N PRO A 103 8.30 0.51 -21.16
CA PRO A 103 8.82 1.68 -20.47
C PRO A 103 9.30 1.38 -19.03
N GLY A 104 8.55 0.55 -18.29
CA GLY A 104 8.96 0.09 -16.96
C GLY A 104 10.25 -0.72 -16.96
N LEU A 105 10.44 -1.59 -17.94
CA LEU A 105 11.68 -2.33 -18.13
C LEU A 105 12.85 -1.38 -18.36
N GLU A 106 12.69 -0.37 -19.24
CA GLU A 106 13.73 0.63 -19.52
C GLU A 106 14.12 1.42 -18.27
N VAL A 107 13.13 1.87 -17.49
CA VAL A 107 13.37 2.57 -16.23
C VAL A 107 14.12 1.68 -15.23
N MET A 108 13.70 0.43 -15.08
CA MET A 108 14.38 -0.51 -14.17
C MET A 108 15.82 -0.78 -14.61
N CYS A 109 16.08 -0.98 -15.92
CA CYS A 109 17.44 -1.12 -16.45
C CYS A 109 18.29 0.12 -16.21
N ALA A 110 17.74 1.34 -16.40
CA ALA A 110 18.44 2.59 -16.15
C ALA A 110 18.82 2.76 -14.65
N HIS A 111 18.06 2.16 -13.75
CA HIS A 111 18.36 2.11 -12.31
C HIS A 111 19.27 0.94 -11.91
N GLY A 112 19.78 0.16 -12.87
CA GLY A 112 20.68 -0.97 -12.62
C GLY A 112 20.02 -2.17 -11.94
N LEU A 113 18.69 -2.28 -12.01
CA LEU A 113 17.97 -3.43 -11.48
C LEU A 113 18.19 -4.67 -12.38
N PRO A 114 18.33 -5.88 -11.80
CA PRO A 114 18.58 -7.12 -12.53
C PRO A 114 17.28 -7.62 -13.18
N THR A 115 16.78 -6.87 -14.15
CA THR A 115 15.54 -7.17 -14.87
C THR A 115 15.84 -7.59 -16.31
N GLU A 116 14.99 -8.45 -16.87
CA GLU A 116 15.15 -8.99 -18.22
C GLU A 116 13.81 -9.06 -18.96
N ARG A 117 13.87 -9.02 -20.28
CA ARG A 117 12.75 -9.36 -21.14
C ARG A 117 12.83 -10.85 -21.47
N LEU A 118 11.70 -11.54 -21.41
CA LEU A 118 11.59 -12.96 -21.76
C LEU A 118 10.79 -13.11 -23.06
N THR A 119 11.10 -14.15 -23.83
CA THR A 119 10.20 -14.67 -24.84
C THR A 119 9.09 -15.51 -24.21
N GLY A 120 8.02 -15.81 -24.94
CA GLY A 120 6.96 -16.71 -24.45
C GLY A 120 7.50 -18.09 -24.06
N ASP A 121 8.40 -18.66 -24.86
CA ASP A 121 9.03 -19.97 -24.61
C ASP A 121 9.90 -19.93 -23.33
N GLU A 122 10.70 -18.89 -23.13
CA GLU A 122 11.51 -18.71 -21.92
C GLU A 122 10.63 -18.52 -20.68
N CYS A 123 9.54 -17.75 -20.79
CA CYS A 123 8.57 -17.59 -19.73
C CYS A 123 7.94 -18.92 -19.35
N GLN A 124 7.46 -19.70 -20.33
CA GLN A 124 6.83 -20.99 -20.09
C GLN A 124 7.81 -22.04 -19.54
N ALA A 125 9.06 -22.01 -19.99
CA ALA A 125 10.09 -22.90 -19.46
C ALA A 125 10.43 -22.60 -17.99
N ARG A 126 10.46 -21.30 -17.60
CA ARG A 126 10.77 -20.86 -16.23
C ARG A 126 9.56 -20.94 -15.30
N PHE A 127 8.38 -20.60 -15.81
CA PHE A 127 7.12 -20.52 -15.09
C PHE A 127 6.02 -21.33 -15.81
N PRO A 128 6.07 -22.66 -15.77
CA PRO A 128 5.19 -23.53 -16.55
C PRO A 128 3.71 -23.44 -16.17
N GLN A 129 3.39 -22.74 -15.09
CA GLN A 129 2.02 -22.48 -14.64
C GLN A 129 1.31 -21.45 -15.54
N PHE A 130 2.07 -20.57 -16.20
CA PHE A 130 1.52 -19.50 -17.04
C PHE A 130 1.33 -19.94 -18.51
N ARG A 131 0.37 -19.32 -19.17
CA ARG A 131 0.15 -19.38 -20.61
C ARG A 131 0.39 -17.98 -21.18
N PRO A 132 1.60 -17.71 -21.69
CA PRO A 132 1.99 -16.37 -22.11
C PRO A 132 1.62 -16.04 -23.57
N ASP A 133 0.94 -16.94 -24.30
CA ASP A 133 0.76 -16.89 -25.76
C ASP A 133 0.12 -15.58 -26.28
N GLU A 134 -0.70 -14.92 -25.47
CA GLU A 134 -1.39 -13.69 -25.83
C GLU A 134 -0.54 -12.41 -25.55
N TYR A 135 0.67 -12.55 -24.96
CA TYR A 135 1.49 -11.43 -24.50
C TYR A 135 2.82 -11.35 -25.25
N ASP A 136 3.16 -10.15 -25.73
CA ASP A 136 4.38 -9.90 -26.51
C ASP A 136 5.42 -9.03 -25.77
N ALA A 137 5.06 -8.53 -24.58
CA ALA A 137 5.95 -7.84 -23.65
C ALA A 137 5.97 -8.58 -22.31
N ILE A 138 6.95 -9.47 -22.13
CA ILE A 138 7.10 -10.26 -20.91
C ILE A 138 8.37 -9.80 -20.21
N THR A 139 8.25 -9.39 -18.94
CA THR A 139 9.42 -8.95 -18.15
C THR A 139 9.54 -9.72 -16.85
N TRP A 140 10.76 -9.97 -16.44
CA TRP A 140 11.10 -10.63 -15.19
C TRP A 140 12.03 -9.74 -14.37
N ASN A 141 11.62 -9.50 -13.11
CA ASN A 141 12.43 -8.81 -12.12
C ASN A 141 12.60 -9.71 -10.89
N PRO A 142 13.80 -10.23 -10.59
CA PRO A 142 14.02 -11.11 -9.44
C PRO A 142 13.96 -10.41 -8.09
N THR A 143 14.08 -9.07 -8.03
CA THR A 143 14.22 -8.32 -6.76
C THR A 143 12.91 -7.82 -6.16
N GLY A 144 11.79 -8.16 -6.77
CA GLY A 144 10.47 -7.88 -6.21
C GLY A 144 9.88 -9.08 -5.45
N GLY A 145 8.68 -8.92 -4.92
CA GLY A 145 8.02 -10.01 -4.20
C GLY A 145 6.83 -9.57 -3.39
N MET A 146 6.61 -10.22 -2.26
CA MET A 146 5.45 -9.94 -1.39
C MET A 146 5.85 -9.52 0.01
N LEU A 147 5.18 -8.50 0.52
CA LEU A 147 5.16 -8.12 1.92
C LEU A 147 4.03 -8.87 2.63
N HIS A 148 4.30 -9.38 3.83
CA HIS A 148 3.31 -9.97 4.73
C HIS A 148 2.60 -8.86 5.51
N ALA A 149 1.44 -8.42 5.01
CA ALA A 149 0.81 -7.17 5.44
C ALA A 149 0.49 -7.15 6.95
N SER A 150 -0.09 -8.21 7.48
CA SER A 150 -0.40 -8.31 8.92
C SER A 150 0.86 -8.30 9.77
N GLU A 151 1.94 -9.00 9.34
CA GLU A 151 3.23 -8.99 10.02
C GLU A 151 3.88 -7.60 9.98
N CYS A 152 3.77 -6.90 8.86
CA CYS A 152 4.26 -5.52 8.71
C CYS A 152 3.57 -4.56 9.70
N LEU A 153 2.25 -4.65 9.84
CA LEU A 153 1.50 -3.82 10.79
C LEU A 153 1.87 -4.16 12.23
N GLY A 154 1.98 -5.45 12.56
CA GLY A 154 2.42 -5.92 13.89
C GLY A 154 3.82 -5.43 14.24
N ALA A 155 4.77 -5.53 13.31
CA ALA A 155 6.14 -5.06 13.46
C ALA A 155 6.22 -3.54 13.68
N LEU A 156 5.46 -2.76 12.92
CA LEU A 156 5.39 -1.31 13.08
C LEU A 156 4.80 -0.93 14.45
N ALA A 157 3.72 -1.58 14.89
CA ALA A 157 3.13 -1.32 16.21
C ALA A 157 4.09 -1.69 17.35
N GLU A 158 4.84 -2.77 17.21
CA GLU A 158 5.88 -3.20 18.15
C GLU A 158 7.03 -2.16 18.20
N ARG A 159 7.57 -1.77 17.03
CA ARG A 159 8.62 -0.74 16.93
C ARG A 159 8.16 0.59 17.55
N LEU A 160 6.92 1.02 17.29
CA LEU A 160 6.37 2.24 17.87
C LEU A 160 6.41 2.21 19.40
N ARG A 161 5.93 1.11 20.00
CA ARG A 161 5.93 0.94 21.45
C ARG A 161 7.34 0.85 22.03
N ALA A 162 8.25 0.12 21.37
CA ALA A 162 9.65 0.02 21.76
C ALA A 162 10.37 1.38 21.78
N ARG A 163 9.94 2.30 20.91
CA ARG A 163 10.45 3.69 20.87
C ARG A 163 9.64 4.65 21.75
N CYS A 164 8.89 4.14 22.71
CA CYS A 164 8.05 4.92 23.65
C CYS A 164 6.94 5.75 22.97
N GLY A 165 6.57 5.45 21.73
CA GLY A 165 5.39 6.02 21.09
C GLY A 165 4.11 5.42 21.66
N ALA A 166 3.09 6.23 21.88
CA ALA A 166 1.78 5.79 22.35
C ALA A 166 0.91 5.34 21.17
N LEU A 167 0.21 4.20 21.34
CA LEU A 167 -0.82 3.72 20.42
C LEU A 167 -2.13 3.61 21.20
N ARG A 168 -3.14 4.39 20.78
CA ARG A 168 -4.48 4.41 21.36
C ARG A 168 -5.46 3.80 20.35
N GLU A 169 -5.82 2.56 20.56
CA GLU A 169 -6.85 1.86 19.81
C GLU A 169 -8.24 2.18 20.38
N GLY A 170 -9.30 2.06 19.57
CA GLY A 170 -10.66 2.47 19.95
C GLY A 170 -10.86 3.99 20.00
N ALA A 171 -9.92 4.79 19.50
CA ALA A 171 -9.94 6.24 19.52
C ALA A 171 -10.44 6.80 18.17
N GLN A 172 -11.75 6.82 17.96
CA GLN A 172 -12.35 7.37 16.76
C GLN A 172 -12.24 8.88 16.71
N VAL A 173 -11.46 9.40 15.76
CA VAL A 173 -11.38 10.83 15.45
C VAL A 173 -12.50 11.20 14.48
N THR A 174 -13.20 12.29 14.76
CA THR A 174 -14.28 12.83 13.95
C THR A 174 -13.93 14.14 13.26
N ARG A 175 -12.88 14.83 13.74
CA ARG A 175 -12.48 16.12 13.19
C ARG A 175 -11.02 16.44 13.47
N VAL A 176 -10.34 16.98 12.47
CA VAL A 176 -9.00 17.55 12.59
C VAL A 176 -9.01 18.94 11.97
N GLU A 177 -8.48 19.93 12.70
CA GLU A 177 -8.41 21.32 12.26
C GLU A 177 -7.07 21.94 12.65
N PRO A 178 -6.54 22.86 11.82
CA PRO A 178 -5.46 23.75 12.29
C PRO A 178 -5.89 24.57 13.52
N ASP A 179 -4.97 24.72 14.48
CA ASP A 179 -5.18 25.50 15.68
C ASP A 179 -3.91 26.29 16.01
N GLY A 180 -3.90 27.57 15.63
CA GLY A 180 -2.70 28.39 15.66
C GLY A 180 -1.57 27.80 14.82
N ALA A 181 -0.42 27.56 15.43
CA ALA A 181 0.73 26.92 14.78
C ALA A 181 0.66 25.38 14.79
N GLY A 182 -0.29 24.80 15.53
CA GLY A 182 -0.50 23.37 15.70
C GLY A 182 -1.79 22.86 15.07
N GLY A 183 -2.35 21.80 15.66
CA GLY A 183 -3.62 21.23 15.24
C GLY A 183 -4.45 20.72 16.43
N ARG A 184 -5.75 20.67 16.23
CA ARG A 184 -6.74 20.14 17.18
C ARG A 184 -7.41 18.90 16.58
N VAL A 185 -7.52 17.88 17.41
CA VAL A 185 -8.20 16.62 17.10
C VAL A 185 -9.41 16.48 18.00
N THR A 186 -10.59 16.22 17.43
CA THR A 186 -11.83 15.93 18.19
C THR A 186 -12.16 14.46 18.05
N LEU A 187 -12.41 13.77 19.17
CA LEU A 187 -12.82 12.38 19.20
C LEU A 187 -14.35 12.23 19.22
N ALA A 188 -14.84 11.03 18.96
CA ALA A 188 -16.28 10.75 18.93
C ALA A 188 -16.99 10.92 20.26
N ASP A 189 -16.28 10.84 21.39
CA ASP A 189 -16.80 11.14 22.74
C ASP A 189 -16.86 12.64 23.06
N GLY A 190 -16.48 13.50 22.11
CA GLY A 190 -16.43 14.95 22.27
C GLY A 190 -15.14 15.47 22.91
N SER A 191 -14.26 14.61 23.38
CA SER A 191 -12.97 15.04 23.93
C SER A 191 -12.07 15.63 22.82
N GLN A 192 -11.20 16.55 23.22
CA GLN A 192 -10.28 17.23 22.30
C GLN A 192 -8.83 17.09 22.75
N LEU A 193 -7.95 16.93 21.75
CA LEU A 193 -6.51 16.90 21.92
C LEU A 193 -5.88 18.01 21.07
N SER A 194 -5.08 18.88 21.70
CA SER A 194 -4.23 19.84 20.97
C SER A 194 -2.82 19.31 20.88
N ALA A 195 -2.19 19.46 19.71
CA ALA A 195 -0.83 19.01 19.43
C ALA A 195 -0.07 20.09 18.65
N ASP A 196 1.26 20.08 18.77
CA ASP A 196 2.12 20.96 17.98
C ASP A 196 2.08 20.59 16.50
N ARG A 197 1.83 19.29 16.20
CA ARG A 197 1.57 18.79 14.83
C ARG A 197 0.55 17.67 14.88
N VAL A 198 -0.31 17.63 13.86
CA VAL A 198 -1.24 16.53 13.61
C VAL A 198 -0.98 15.97 12.21
N ILE A 199 -0.82 14.68 12.10
CA ILE A 199 -0.62 13.98 10.83
C ILE A 199 -1.83 13.09 10.56
N VAL A 200 -2.51 13.29 9.43
CA VAL A 200 -3.74 12.61 9.06
C VAL A 200 -3.43 11.53 8.02
N THR A 201 -3.67 10.26 8.40
CA THR A 201 -3.38 9.07 7.59
C THR A 201 -4.53 8.06 7.65
N VAL A 202 -5.76 8.55 7.57
CA VAL A 202 -6.98 7.76 7.79
C VAL A 202 -7.50 7.04 6.53
N GLY A 203 -6.72 7.05 5.45
CA GLY A 203 -7.11 6.38 4.18
C GLY A 203 -8.45 6.89 3.66
N PRO A 204 -9.42 5.99 3.34
CA PRO A 204 -10.67 6.36 2.68
C PRO A 204 -11.59 7.26 3.53
N TRP A 205 -11.31 7.45 4.82
CA TRP A 205 -12.08 8.35 5.70
C TRP A 205 -11.54 9.79 5.76
N ALA A 206 -10.60 10.18 4.89
CA ALA A 206 -9.99 11.51 4.98
C ALA A 206 -11.00 12.66 4.83
N HIS A 207 -12.05 12.48 4.01
CA HIS A 207 -13.14 13.45 3.89
C HIS A 207 -13.93 13.64 5.19
N ASP A 208 -14.09 12.57 5.98
CA ASP A 208 -14.88 12.60 7.21
C ASP A 208 -14.18 13.42 8.31
N VAL A 209 -12.84 13.37 8.35
CA VAL A 209 -12.06 13.99 9.43
C VAL A 209 -11.44 15.34 9.08
N LEU A 210 -11.39 15.73 7.79
CA LEU A 210 -10.82 17.00 7.32
C LEU A 210 -11.90 17.90 6.70
N PRO A 211 -12.82 18.47 7.51
CA PRO A 211 -13.89 19.29 6.98
C PRO A 211 -13.33 20.55 6.31
N GLY A 212 -13.87 20.88 5.15
CA GLY A 212 -13.47 22.07 4.38
C GLY A 212 -12.22 21.89 3.51
N VAL A 213 -11.51 20.77 3.60
CA VAL A 213 -10.42 20.44 2.68
C VAL A 213 -11.01 19.69 1.48
N LYS A 214 -10.87 20.25 0.30
CA LYS A 214 -11.24 19.58 -0.96
C LYS A 214 -10.13 18.63 -1.37
N LEU A 215 -10.17 17.40 -0.86
CA LEU A 215 -9.27 16.35 -1.31
C LEU A 215 -9.81 15.76 -2.62
N PRO A 216 -9.12 15.86 -3.76
CA PRO A 216 -9.54 15.29 -5.02
C PRO A 216 -9.30 13.79 -5.04
N MET A 217 -9.98 13.06 -4.19
CA MET A 217 -9.91 11.61 -4.11
C MET A 217 -11.30 11.03 -3.89
N ARG A 218 -11.47 9.76 -4.24
CA ARG A 218 -12.70 9.02 -3.98
C ARG A 218 -12.39 7.64 -3.40
N PRO A 219 -13.09 7.20 -2.36
CA PRO A 219 -12.99 5.83 -1.90
C PRO A 219 -13.61 4.88 -2.91
N THR A 220 -12.91 3.79 -3.24
CA THR A 220 -13.43 2.73 -4.10
C THR A 220 -13.23 1.37 -3.43
N ARG A 221 -14.11 0.42 -3.74
CA ARG A 221 -14.04 -0.93 -3.21
C ARG A 221 -13.43 -1.86 -4.25
N GLN A 222 -12.48 -2.67 -3.80
CA GLN A 222 -11.88 -3.74 -4.56
C GLN A 222 -12.17 -5.07 -3.89
N GLN A 223 -12.21 -6.12 -4.70
CA GLN A 223 -12.38 -7.49 -4.25
C GLN A 223 -11.15 -8.30 -4.63
N VAL A 224 -10.68 -9.13 -3.71
CA VAL A 224 -9.60 -10.09 -3.97
C VAL A 224 -10.09 -11.50 -3.68
N CYS A 225 -9.70 -12.43 -4.54
CA CYS A 225 -10.09 -13.84 -4.43
C CYS A 225 -8.92 -14.68 -3.95
N TYR A 226 -9.21 -15.62 -3.08
CA TYR A 226 -8.27 -16.63 -2.62
C TYR A 226 -8.76 -18.00 -3.03
N PHE A 227 -7.89 -18.76 -3.68
CA PHE A 227 -8.17 -20.13 -4.13
C PHE A 227 -7.27 -21.10 -3.37
N GLY A 228 -7.89 -22.12 -2.79
CA GLY A 228 -7.22 -23.23 -2.11
C GLY A 228 -7.45 -24.56 -2.82
N ASP A 229 -6.92 -25.64 -2.22
CA ASP A 229 -7.09 -27.02 -2.71
C ASP A 229 -6.63 -27.18 -4.17
N LEU A 230 -5.51 -26.51 -4.54
CA LEU A 230 -4.90 -26.66 -5.86
C LEU A 230 -4.39 -28.09 -6.05
N ALA A 231 -4.54 -28.63 -7.26
CA ALA A 231 -4.13 -30.00 -7.56
C ALA A 231 -2.62 -30.25 -7.41
N ARG A 232 -1.80 -29.21 -7.70
CA ARG A 232 -0.34 -29.24 -7.57
C ARG A 232 0.14 -28.01 -6.80
N PRO A 233 -0.10 -27.93 -5.49
CA PRO A 233 0.21 -26.73 -4.69
C PRO A 233 1.71 -26.41 -4.69
N GLU A 234 2.60 -27.40 -4.85
CA GLU A 234 4.05 -27.21 -4.90
C GLU A 234 4.51 -26.33 -6.06
N LEU A 235 3.73 -26.22 -7.13
CA LEU A 235 4.02 -25.33 -8.26
C LEU A 235 3.73 -23.85 -7.94
N PHE A 236 2.93 -23.61 -6.94
CA PHE A 236 2.52 -22.27 -6.50
C PHE A 236 3.23 -21.82 -5.21
N ALA A 237 4.21 -22.59 -4.76
CA ALA A 237 5.05 -22.20 -3.62
C ALA A 237 5.89 -20.94 -3.95
N PRO A 238 6.19 -20.09 -2.95
CA PRO A 238 6.92 -18.82 -3.17
C PRO A 238 8.28 -18.98 -3.89
N GLU A 239 8.89 -20.15 -3.78
CA GLU A 239 10.19 -20.46 -4.40
C GLU A 239 10.07 -20.80 -5.90
N ARG A 240 8.85 -21.04 -6.39
CA ARG A 240 8.57 -21.48 -7.77
C ARG A 240 7.55 -20.62 -8.52
N PHE A 241 6.84 -19.78 -7.78
CA PHE A 241 5.78 -18.96 -8.34
C PHE A 241 6.01 -17.51 -7.95
N PRO A 242 6.12 -16.57 -8.92
CA PRO A 242 6.36 -15.18 -8.64
C PRO A 242 5.10 -14.44 -8.19
N VAL A 243 5.27 -13.26 -7.61
CA VAL A 243 4.24 -12.22 -7.75
C VAL A 243 4.11 -11.92 -9.23
N PHE A 244 2.88 -11.77 -9.73
CA PHE A 244 2.68 -11.49 -11.15
C PHE A 244 1.74 -10.30 -11.37
N LEU A 245 1.96 -9.66 -12.51
CA LEU A 245 1.13 -8.60 -13.06
C LEU A 245 0.75 -9.04 -14.48
N VAL A 246 -0.53 -8.92 -14.85
CA VAL A 246 -0.98 -9.24 -16.20
C VAL A 246 -1.81 -8.10 -16.75
N GLY A 247 -1.35 -7.52 -17.84
CA GLY A 247 -1.87 -6.26 -18.34
C GLY A 247 -1.77 -5.19 -17.24
N MET A 248 -2.67 -4.22 -17.29
CA MET A 248 -2.71 -3.16 -16.27
C MET A 248 -3.54 -3.52 -15.04
N ASN A 249 -4.27 -4.64 -15.06
CA ASN A 249 -5.37 -4.84 -14.13
C ASN A 249 -5.25 -6.09 -13.23
N GLN A 250 -4.68 -7.19 -13.69
CA GLN A 250 -4.62 -8.40 -12.87
C GLN A 250 -3.28 -8.51 -12.16
N TYR A 251 -3.34 -8.91 -10.89
CA TYR A 251 -2.16 -9.20 -10.11
C TYR A 251 -2.42 -10.36 -9.15
N GLY A 252 -1.39 -11.11 -8.84
CA GLY A 252 -1.54 -12.20 -7.89
C GLY A 252 -0.23 -12.61 -7.25
N PHE A 253 -0.36 -13.60 -6.36
CA PHE A 253 0.68 -14.00 -5.42
C PHE A 253 0.78 -15.51 -5.35
N PRO A 254 1.96 -16.05 -5.02
CA PRO A 254 2.12 -17.46 -4.68
C PRO A 254 1.23 -17.86 -3.49
N LEU A 255 1.28 -19.14 -3.13
CA LEU A 255 0.61 -19.64 -1.94
C LEU A 255 1.05 -18.90 -0.68
N GLN A 256 0.09 -18.59 0.18
CA GLN A 256 0.27 -17.87 1.41
C GLN A 256 -0.72 -18.32 2.49
N GLY A 257 -0.42 -18.01 3.75
CA GLY A 257 -1.27 -18.38 4.89
C GLY A 257 -1.58 -19.87 4.91
N PRO A 258 -2.87 -20.26 4.91
CA PRO A 258 -3.27 -21.67 4.95
C PRO A 258 -3.17 -22.41 3.60
N GLY A 259 -2.25 -22.01 2.72
CA GLY A 259 -2.09 -22.61 1.39
C GLY A 259 -3.01 -22.01 0.33
N TRP A 260 -3.25 -20.71 0.39
CA TRP A 260 -4.13 -20.01 -0.55
C TRP A 260 -3.35 -19.21 -1.60
N PHE A 261 -3.73 -19.42 -2.86
CA PHE A 261 -3.33 -18.58 -3.98
C PHE A 261 -4.23 -17.34 -4.03
N LYS A 262 -3.63 -16.17 -4.11
CA LYS A 262 -4.36 -14.89 -4.12
C LYS A 262 -4.31 -14.25 -5.49
N ILE A 263 -5.45 -13.72 -5.93
CA ILE A 263 -5.55 -12.90 -7.13
C ILE A 263 -6.50 -11.73 -6.90
N GLY A 264 -6.14 -10.58 -7.43
CA GLY A 264 -6.94 -9.36 -7.39
C GLY A 264 -6.99 -8.67 -8.74
N LEU A 265 -7.99 -7.81 -8.87
CA LEU A 265 -8.15 -6.90 -9.99
C LEU A 265 -7.80 -5.50 -9.52
N HIS A 266 -6.82 -4.85 -10.16
CA HIS A 266 -6.48 -3.46 -9.90
C HIS A 266 -7.32 -2.57 -10.83
N ALA A 267 -8.59 -2.43 -10.51
CA ALA A 267 -9.52 -1.56 -11.22
C ALA A 267 -10.12 -0.56 -10.24
N PHE A 268 -10.22 0.69 -10.67
CA PHE A 268 -10.85 1.74 -9.85
C PHE A 268 -12.36 1.71 -10.08
N GLY A 269 -13.03 0.81 -9.39
CA GLY A 269 -14.49 0.66 -9.43
C GLY A 269 -15.27 1.95 -9.09
N GLU A 270 -16.55 1.81 -8.86
CA GLU A 270 -17.41 2.92 -8.44
C GLU A 270 -17.02 3.46 -7.06
N THR A 271 -17.42 4.70 -6.78
CA THR A 271 -17.28 5.29 -5.45
C THR A 271 -18.06 4.46 -4.44
N ALA A 272 -17.43 4.13 -3.33
CA ALA A 272 -18.00 3.30 -2.28
C ALA A 272 -17.92 4.01 -0.92
N ASP A 273 -18.97 3.89 -0.11
CA ASP A 273 -18.92 4.33 1.28
C ASP A 273 -18.01 3.38 2.08
N PRO A 274 -16.93 3.88 2.69
CA PRO A 274 -16.01 3.07 3.47
C PRO A 274 -16.66 2.49 4.75
N ASN A 275 -17.82 3.00 5.18
CA ASN A 275 -18.58 2.51 6.33
C ASN A 275 -19.68 1.52 5.94
N ALA A 276 -19.96 1.33 4.63
CA ALA A 276 -21.01 0.43 4.18
C ALA A 276 -20.59 -1.05 4.28
N GLY A 277 -21.59 -1.92 4.51
CA GLY A 277 -21.43 -3.36 4.43
C GLY A 277 -20.92 -3.81 3.04
N TYR A 278 -20.43 -5.03 2.97
CA TYR A 278 -19.87 -5.64 1.77
C TYR A 278 -20.67 -6.88 1.36
N ALA A 279 -21.04 -6.94 0.09
CA ALA A 279 -21.54 -8.14 -0.55
C ALA A 279 -20.54 -8.59 -1.62
N VAL A 280 -20.34 -9.90 -1.74
CA VAL A 280 -19.47 -10.46 -2.79
C VAL A 280 -20.08 -10.18 -4.16
N ASP A 281 -19.26 -9.70 -5.07
CA ASP A 281 -19.60 -9.59 -6.49
C ASP A 281 -19.25 -10.92 -7.18
N GLU A 282 -20.24 -11.77 -7.37
CA GLU A 282 -20.09 -13.08 -7.98
C GLU A 282 -19.69 -12.98 -9.47
N ALA A 283 -20.10 -11.91 -10.16
CA ALA A 283 -19.70 -11.69 -11.55
C ALA A 283 -18.19 -11.43 -11.65
N GLN A 284 -17.65 -10.68 -10.70
CA GLN A 284 -16.20 -10.45 -10.62
C GLN A 284 -15.43 -11.74 -10.26
N VAL A 285 -15.99 -12.58 -9.40
CA VAL A 285 -15.40 -13.91 -9.07
C VAL A 285 -15.31 -14.77 -10.33
N GLU A 286 -16.37 -14.81 -11.14
CA GLU A 286 -16.36 -15.61 -12.38
C GLU A 286 -15.42 -14.99 -13.43
N ALA A 287 -15.36 -13.68 -13.55
CA ALA A 287 -14.38 -13.02 -14.42
C ALA A 287 -12.93 -13.35 -14.03
N VAL A 288 -12.64 -13.46 -12.73
CA VAL A 288 -11.33 -13.93 -12.23
C VAL A 288 -11.10 -15.39 -12.62
N ARG A 289 -12.10 -16.27 -12.53
CA ARG A 289 -11.96 -17.67 -12.96
C ARG A 289 -11.72 -17.78 -14.46
N ASP A 290 -12.41 -16.98 -15.28
CA ASP A 290 -12.21 -16.97 -16.73
C ASP A 290 -10.80 -16.50 -17.08
N PHE A 291 -10.30 -15.49 -16.39
CA PHE A 291 -8.90 -15.08 -16.53
C PHE A 291 -7.94 -16.22 -16.16
N LEU A 292 -8.15 -16.88 -15.02
CA LEU A 292 -7.29 -17.99 -14.60
C LEU A 292 -7.31 -19.16 -15.60
N ARG A 293 -8.48 -19.51 -16.16
CA ARG A 293 -8.59 -20.57 -17.20
C ARG A 293 -7.69 -20.30 -18.40
N ARG A 294 -7.52 -19.03 -18.78
CA ARG A 294 -6.68 -18.63 -19.92
C ARG A 294 -5.21 -18.54 -19.56
N VAL A 295 -4.88 -17.90 -18.44
CA VAL A 295 -3.50 -17.49 -18.13
C VAL A 295 -2.82 -18.43 -17.12
N ILE A 296 -3.54 -18.98 -16.14
CA ILE A 296 -3.02 -19.89 -15.11
C ILE A 296 -4.02 -21.02 -14.87
N PRO A 297 -4.19 -21.94 -15.87
CA PRO A 297 -5.29 -22.92 -15.88
C PRO A 297 -5.39 -23.79 -14.62
N GLU A 298 -4.26 -24.16 -14.02
CA GLU A 298 -4.25 -24.98 -12.82
C GLU A 298 -4.87 -24.25 -11.61
N ALA A 299 -4.65 -22.94 -11.49
CA ALA A 299 -5.26 -22.16 -10.41
C ALA A 299 -6.78 -22.03 -10.56
N ALA A 300 -7.30 -22.10 -11.81
CA ALA A 300 -8.74 -22.00 -12.07
C ALA A 300 -9.54 -23.19 -11.46
N THR A 301 -8.89 -24.33 -11.24
CA THR A 301 -9.52 -25.54 -10.66
C THR A 301 -9.64 -25.47 -9.14
N GLY A 302 -8.93 -24.54 -8.50
CA GLY A 302 -8.94 -24.36 -7.07
C GLY A 302 -10.33 -24.01 -6.51
N ARG A 303 -10.60 -24.45 -5.28
CA ARG A 303 -11.80 -24.05 -4.55
C ARG A 303 -11.67 -22.58 -4.13
N LEU A 304 -12.70 -21.77 -4.38
CA LEU A 304 -12.76 -20.42 -3.82
C LEU A 304 -12.82 -20.52 -2.28
N ALA A 305 -11.73 -20.14 -1.63
CA ALA A 305 -11.57 -20.27 -0.19
C ALA A 305 -12.06 -19.03 0.57
N LEU A 306 -11.80 -17.85 0.00
CA LEU A 306 -12.18 -16.56 0.59
C LEU A 306 -12.32 -15.52 -0.53
N VAL A 307 -13.29 -14.65 -0.38
CA VAL A 307 -13.35 -13.36 -1.07
C VAL A 307 -13.21 -12.28 -0.01
N ASP A 308 -12.17 -11.46 -0.16
CA ASP A 308 -11.86 -10.38 0.78
C ASP A 308 -11.98 -9.03 0.09
N ARG A 309 -12.23 -7.99 0.85
CA ARG A 309 -12.35 -6.63 0.35
C ARG A 309 -11.06 -5.85 0.54
N CYS A 310 -10.87 -4.85 -0.30
CA CYS A 310 -9.84 -3.85 -0.12
C CYS A 310 -10.44 -2.48 -0.48
N MET A 311 -10.24 -1.47 0.37
CA MET A 311 -10.64 -0.10 0.05
C MET A 311 -9.44 0.65 -0.50
N TYR A 312 -9.66 1.39 -1.61
CA TYR A 312 -8.69 2.34 -2.13
C TYR A 312 -9.20 3.77 -1.89
N ASP A 313 -8.30 4.71 -1.79
CA ASP A 313 -8.50 6.15 -1.78
C ASP A 313 -7.85 6.73 -3.05
N VAL A 314 -8.64 6.78 -4.15
CA VAL A 314 -8.12 7.03 -5.51
C VAL A 314 -8.13 8.51 -5.85
N THR A 315 -6.97 9.05 -6.20
CA THR A 315 -6.81 10.39 -6.80
C THR A 315 -6.99 10.35 -8.32
N PRO A 316 -7.31 11.47 -9.00
CA PRO A 316 -7.52 11.50 -10.45
C PRO A 316 -6.30 11.08 -11.29
N ASP A 317 -5.10 11.34 -10.76
CA ASP A 317 -3.80 11.02 -11.39
C ASP A 317 -3.08 9.83 -10.76
N GLU A 318 -3.73 9.16 -9.83
CA GLU A 318 -3.22 8.02 -9.06
C GLU A 318 -2.00 8.34 -8.17
N ASP A 319 -1.49 9.56 -8.18
CA ASP A 319 -0.41 9.99 -7.32
C ASP A 319 -0.87 10.29 -5.90
N PHE A 320 0.02 10.10 -4.93
CA PHE A 320 -0.26 10.32 -3.51
C PHE A 320 -0.48 11.80 -3.19
N ILE A 321 -1.13 12.07 -2.06
CA ILE A 321 -1.21 13.41 -1.47
C ILE A 321 -0.34 13.40 -0.21
N LEU A 322 0.79 14.11 -0.26
CA LEU A 322 1.75 14.28 0.84
C LEU A 322 2.01 15.77 1.01
N ASP A 323 1.17 16.44 1.81
CA ASP A 323 1.21 17.90 1.89
C ASP A 323 0.77 18.42 3.26
N ARG A 324 0.84 19.72 3.43
CA ARG A 324 0.28 20.44 4.56
C ARG A 324 -1.18 20.79 4.29
N HIS A 325 -1.96 20.89 5.35
CA HIS A 325 -3.33 21.38 5.26
C HIS A 325 -3.34 22.84 4.75
N PRO A 326 -4.18 23.19 3.77
CA PRO A 326 -4.19 24.53 3.18
C PRO A 326 -4.51 25.65 4.19
N GLY A 327 -5.28 25.35 5.24
CA GLY A 327 -5.63 26.29 6.30
C GLY A 327 -4.59 26.45 7.40
N GLY A 328 -3.50 25.69 7.43
CA GLY A 328 -2.48 25.82 8.47
C GLY A 328 -1.43 24.72 8.47
N ALA A 329 -0.18 25.12 8.62
CA ALA A 329 0.98 24.22 8.53
C ALA A 329 1.14 23.23 9.71
N GLY A 330 0.30 23.34 10.74
CA GLY A 330 0.29 22.44 11.90
C GLY A 330 -0.33 21.09 11.62
N VAL A 331 -1.10 20.95 10.52
CA VAL A 331 -1.72 19.70 10.09
C VAL A 331 -1.07 19.23 8.80
N ILE A 332 -0.67 17.95 8.75
CA ILE A 332 -0.05 17.28 7.62
C ILE A 332 -1.00 16.20 7.10
N ILE A 333 -1.11 16.05 5.80
CA ILE A 333 -2.01 15.11 5.13
C ILE A 333 -1.20 14.07 4.38
N GLY A 334 -1.43 12.78 4.68
CA GLY A 334 -0.99 11.63 3.90
C GLY A 334 -2.22 10.84 3.46
N SER A 335 -2.60 10.94 2.19
CA SER A 335 -3.84 10.35 1.65
C SER A 335 -3.72 10.07 0.15
N GLY A 336 -4.76 9.52 -0.48
CA GLY A 336 -4.81 9.31 -1.92
C GLY A 336 -3.80 8.28 -2.42
N PHE A 337 -3.62 7.16 -1.70
CA PHE A 337 -2.59 6.17 -2.04
C PHE A 337 -2.99 5.23 -3.19
N SER A 338 -4.15 5.41 -3.79
CA SER A 338 -4.62 4.84 -5.06
C SER A 338 -4.38 3.33 -5.22
N GLY A 339 -4.45 2.58 -4.11
CA GLY A 339 -4.31 1.12 -4.10
C GLY A 339 -2.89 0.58 -4.22
N HIS A 340 -1.87 1.43 -4.32
CA HIS A 340 -0.48 0.97 -4.45
C HIS A 340 0.49 1.50 -3.37
N GLY A 341 -0.01 2.19 -2.34
CA GLY A 341 0.79 2.85 -1.31
C GLY A 341 1.51 1.92 -0.34
N PHE A 342 0.96 0.75 0.02
CA PHE A 342 1.42 -0.07 1.14
C PHE A 342 2.93 -0.32 1.15
N LYS A 343 3.52 -0.70 0.01
CA LYS A 343 4.94 -1.01 -0.13
C LYS A 343 5.86 0.16 0.24
N PHE A 344 5.37 1.38 0.09
CA PHE A 344 6.06 2.62 0.43
C PHE A 344 5.85 3.05 1.89
N GLY A 345 5.03 2.33 2.68
CA GLY A 345 4.58 2.76 4.00
C GLY A 345 5.70 3.24 4.90
N VAL A 346 6.80 2.50 4.97
CA VAL A 346 7.98 2.88 5.79
C VAL A 346 8.63 4.18 5.31
N LEU A 347 8.79 4.37 4.00
CA LEU A 347 9.35 5.59 3.40
C LEU A 347 8.37 6.78 3.53
N ILE A 348 7.07 6.53 3.29
CA ILE A 348 6.02 7.55 3.50
C ILE A 348 6.01 8.00 4.98
N GLY A 349 6.22 7.07 5.90
CA GLY A 349 6.37 7.40 7.32
C GLY A 349 7.51 8.39 7.59
N GLU A 350 8.66 8.20 6.97
CA GLU A 350 9.79 9.14 7.05
C GLU A 350 9.46 10.49 6.39
N ILE A 351 8.79 10.49 5.24
CA ILE A 351 8.37 11.71 4.53
C ILE A 351 7.41 12.53 5.38
N LEU A 352 6.36 11.90 5.93
CA LEU A 352 5.37 12.60 6.76
C LEU A 352 5.99 13.10 8.08
N ALA A 353 6.90 12.34 8.66
CA ALA A 353 7.65 12.76 9.83
C ALA A 353 8.57 13.96 9.51
N ALA A 354 9.23 13.98 8.37
CA ALA A 354 10.04 15.10 7.91
C ALA A 354 9.19 16.37 7.72
N LEU A 355 8.04 16.25 7.05
CA LEU A 355 7.08 17.36 6.90
C LEU A 355 6.61 17.89 8.27
N ALA A 356 6.29 17.01 9.22
CA ALA A 356 5.85 17.40 10.56
C ALA A 356 6.94 18.13 11.33
N ARG A 357 8.18 17.73 11.19
CA ARG A 357 9.34 18.34 11.84
C ARG A 357 9.87 19.58 11.11
N GLY A 358 9.39 19.86 9.88
CA GLY A 358 9.87 20.97 9.08
C GLY A 358 11.30 20.78 8.56
N VAL A 359 11.72 19.52 8.35
CA VAL A 359 13.01 19.15 7.73
C VAL A 359 12.79 18.66 6.30
N GLU A 360 13.84 18.58 5.51
CA GLU A 360 13.80 18.12 4.12
C GLU A 360 13.34 16.67 4.03
N PRO A 361 12.32 16.35 3.23
CA PRO A 361 11.91 14.97 2.99
C PRO A 361 12.95 14.19 2.17
N PRO A 362 13.04 12.85 2.33
CA PRO A 362 14.02 12.02 1.63
C PRO A 362 13.79 11.89 0.12
N VAL A 363 12.64 12.35 -0.39
CA VAL A 363 12.31 12.39 -1.83
C VAL A 363 11.66 13.72 -2.19
N PRO A 364 11.76 14.20 -3.46
CA PRO A 364 11.05 15.37 -3.95
C PRO A 364 9.52 15.19 -3.82
N LEU A 365 8.79 16.24 -3.43
CA LEU A 365 7.37 16.15 -3.17
C LEU A 365 6.47 16.92 -4.15
N GLU A 366 7.03 17.57 -5.17
CA GLU A 366 6.27 18.39 -6.12
C GLU A 366 5.10 17.63 -6.74
N ARG A 367 5.36 16.37 -7.12
CA ARG A 367 4.38 15.44 -7.67
C ARG A 367 3.24 15.09 -6.69
N PHE A 368 3.50 15.20 -5.38
CA PHE A 368 2.59 14.76 -4.33
C PHE A 368 1.86 15.91 -3.63
N ARG A 369 2.09 17.16 -4.08
CA ARG A 369 1.45 18.34 -3.49
C ARG A 369 -0.02 18.42 -3.88
N LEU A 370 -0.86 18.89 -2.93
CA LEU A 370 -2.29 19.10 -3.17
C LEU A 370 -2.53 20.19 -4.23
N SER A 371 -1.63 21.18 -4.29
CA SER A 371 -1.69 22.28 -5.27
C SER A 371 -1.65 21.84 -6.73
N ARG A 372 -1.18 20.62 -7.06
CA ARG A 372 -1.19 20.09 -8.44
C ARG A 372 -2.60 19.95 -9.03
N PHE A 373 -3.61 19.91 -8.18
CA PHE A 373 -5.01 19.87 -8.59
C PHE A 373 -5.68 21.26 -8.68
N GLY A 374 -4.89 22.34 -8.61
CA GLY A 374 -5.43 23.71 -8.62
C GLY A 374 -6.18 24.06 -7.33
N ALA A 375 -6.09 23.24 -6.29
CA ALA A 375 -6.65 23.52 -4.98
C ALA A 375 -5.69 24.44 -4.21
N SER A 376 -6.09 25.67 -4.00
CA SER A 376 -5.43 26.66 -3.14
C SER A 376 -6.26 26.91 -1.90
#